data_79fde31b349f0eb3feccae957150f83f
#
_entry.id   79fde31b349f0eb3feccae957150f83f
#
_cell.length_a   1.000
_cell.length_b   1.000
_cell.length_c   1.000
_cell.angle_alpha   90.00
_cell.angle_beta   90.00
_cell.angle_gamma   90.00
#
_symmetry.space_group_name_H-M   'P 1'
#
loop_
_entity.id
_entity.type
_entity.pdbx_description
1 polymer ?
#
loop_
_entity_poly.entity_id
_entity_poly.type
_entity_poly.pdbx_seq_one_letter_code
_entity_poly.pdbx_strand_id
1 'polypeptide(L)'
;IGYVEILRVPTKIIESHLFDYWDSKRKGGTRVDSQAIKKLSSEPKKQRIQDFFDQTLVEGALQEWSVQERFVNGTQAMLINLDRCVRCDDCVRACAATHDGNPRFIRHGKTFQNWMVANACMHCADPVCMIGCPTGAIHRSMSGGMVIINDDTCIGCETCANSCPYSNIRMVSIRDKEGDHILDPNNHKPIIKATKCDLCADQLTGPACAFACPHDALNRVDFREVTMSQNTTS
;
A
#
# COMPACT_ATOMS: atom_id res chain seq x y z
N ILE A 1 -11.22 -13.72 18.85
CA ILE A 1 -10.51 -15.02 18.94
C ILE A 1 -10.57 -15.83 17.62
N GLY A 2 -11.33 -15.44 16.59
CA GLY A 2 -11.52 -16.23 15.36
C GLY A 2 -10.60 -15.93 14.18
N TYR A 3 -9.87 -14.84 14.15
CA TYR A 3 -9.19 -14.35 12.93
C TYR A 3 -7.80 -14.93 12.70
N VAL A 4 -7.12 -15.43 13.70
CA VAL A 4 -5.76 -15.98 13.59
C VAL A 4 -5.76 -17.43 13.06
N GLU A 5 -6.81 -18.19 13.28
CA GLU A 5 -6.93 -19.58 12.79
C GLU A 5 -7.21 -19.69 11.28
N ILE A 6 -7.90 -18.71 10.69
CA ILE A 6 -8.21 -18.71 9.24
C ILE A 6 -6.95 -18.59 8.40
N LEU A 7 -5.90 -17.94 8.88
CA LEU A 7 -4.64 -17.77 8.17
C LEU A 7 -3.76 -19.04 8.15
N ARG A 8 -4.10 -20.08 8.92
CA ARG A 8 -3.40 -21.38 8.93
C ARG A 8 -4.07 -22.45 8.06
N VAL A 9 -5.20 -22.14 7.44
CA VAL A 9 -5.90 -23.08 6.57
C VAL A 9 -5.20 -23.14 5.21
N PRO A 10 -4.90 -24.34 4.68
CA PRO A 10 -4.28 -24.50 3.36
C PRO A 10 -5.08 -23.80 2.27
N THR A 11 -4.41 -23.11 1.37
CA THR A 11 -4.98 -22.27 0.29
C THR A 11 -6.11 -22.95 -0.49
N LYS A 12 -6.03 -24.27 -0.71
CA LYS A 12 -7.06 -25.05 -1.42
C LYS A 12 -8.41 -25.12 -0.70
N ILE A 13 -8.42 -25.06 0.63
CA ILE A 13 -9.68 -25.06 1.41
C ILE A 13 -10.29 -23.65 1.45
N ILE A 14 -9.43 -22.64 1.46
CA ILE A 14 -9.88 -21.24 1.39
C ILE A 14 -10.53 -20.95 0.03
N GLU A 15 -9.96 -21.46 -1.06
CA GLU A 15 -10.50 -21.27 -2.41
C GLU A 15 -11.88 -21.88 -2.58
N SER A 16 -12.15 -23.08 -2.06
CA SER A 16 -13.44 -23.74 -2.23
C SER A 16 -14.57 -23.10 -1.40
N HIS A 17 -14.31 -22.71 -0.14
CA HIS A 17 -15.35 -22.16 0.73
C HIS A 17 -15.55 -20.63 0.63
N LEU A 18 -14.49 -19.88 0.29
CA LEU A 18 -14.65 -18.46 0.02
C LEU A 18 -15.36 -18.18 -1.30
N PHE A 19 -15.16 -19.01 -2.33
CA PHE A 19 -15.88 -18.88 -3.60
C PHE A 19 -17.40 -19.02 -3.40
N ASP A 20 -17.84 -20.01 -2.66
CA ASP A 20 -19.26 -20.22 -2.37
C ASP A 20 -19.87 -19.11 -1.50
N TYR A 21 -19.13 -18.60 -0.52
CA TYR A 21 -19.55 -17.49 0.31
C TYR A 21 -19.67 -16.19 -0.50
N TRP A 22 -18.74 -15.93 -1.42
CA TRP A 22 -18.75 -14.75 -2.27
C TRP A 22 -19.84 -14.81 -3.35
N ASP A 23 -20.10 -15.98 -3.91
CA ASP A 23 -21.18 -16.19 -4.89
C ASP A 23 -22.57 -16.00 -4.25
N SER A 24 -22.74 -16.41 -3.02
CA SER A 24 -24.01 -16.20 -2.28
C SER A 24 -24.28 -14.72 -1.97
N LYS A 25 -23.24 -13.91 -1.70
CA LYS A 25 -23.37 -12.45 -1.49
C LYS A 25 -23.52 -11.64 -2.77
N ARG A 26 -23.03 -12.12 -3.92
CA ARG A 26 -23.21 -11.47 -5.22
C ARG A 26 -24.66 -11.44 -5.70
N LYS A 27 -25.50 -12.33 -5.22
CA LYS A 27 -26.92 -12.42 -5.63
C LYS A 27 -27.79 -11.27 -5.10
N GLY A 28 -27.29 -10.41 -4.20
CA GLY A 28 -28.02 -9.28 -3.62
C GLY A 28 -27.47 -7.88 -3.94
N GLY A 29 -26.36 -7.74 -4.67
CA GLY A 29 -25.73 -6.45 -5.00
C GLY A 29 -25.85 -6.11 -6.48
N THR A 30 -25.96 -4.82 -6.82
CA THR A 30 -25.98 -4.26 -8.16
C THR A 30 -25.10 -5.05 -9.13
N ARG A 31 -25.71 -5.56 -10.20
CA ARG A 31 -25.04 -6.34 -11.24
C ARG A 31 -23.92 -5.51 -11.87
N VAL A 32 -22.70 -5.76 -11.44
CA VAL A 32 -21.53 -5.37 -12.22
C VAL A 32 -21.42 -6.41 -13.36
N ASP A 33 -21.34 -5.91 -14.59
CA ASP A 33 -21.30 -6.76 -15.77
C ASP A 33 -20.10 -7.72 -15.71
N SER A 34 -20.40 -9.00 -15.54
CA SER A 34 -19.39 -10.05 -15.41
C SER A 34 -18.54 -10.25 -16.68
N GLN A 35 -19.04 -9.79 -17.84
CA GLN A 35 -18.29 -9.82 -19.10
C GLN A 35 -17.26 -8.68 -19.16
N ALA A 36 -17.61 -7.49 -18.65
CA ALA A 36 -16.68 -6.38 -18.53
C ALA A 36 -15.53 -6.72 -17.56
N ILE A 37 -15.85 -7.37 -16.42
CA ILE A 37 -14.82 -7.83 -15.46
C ILE A 37 -13.88 -8.87 -16.06
N LYS A 38 -14.41 -9.84 -16.83
CA LYS A 38 -13.58 -10.85 -17.51
C LYS A 38 -12.69 -10.24 -18.58
N LYS A 39 -13.16 -9.25 -19.34
CA LYS A 39 -12.36 -8.55 -20.33
C LYS A 39 -11.23 -7.74 -19.67
N LEU A 40 -11.51 -7.07 -18.55
CA LEU A 40 -10.52 -6.32 -17.76
C LEU A 40 -9.49 -7.24 -17.08
N SER A 41 -9.84 -8.49 -16.74
CA SER A 41 -8.90 -9.44 -16.11
C SER A 41 -7.94 -10.11 -17.09
N SER A 42 -8.20 -10.06 -18.39
CA SER A 42 -7.38 -10.71 -19.42
C SER A 42 -6.15 -9.88 -19.83
N GLU A 43 -6.07 -8.60 -19.48
CA GLU A 43 -4.93 -7.74 -19.82
C GLU A 43 -3.78 -7.89 -18.82
N PRO A 44 -2.53 -7.98 -19.28
CA PRO A 44 -1.37 -8.08 -18.38
C PRO A 44 -1.23 -6.80 -17.51
N LYS A 45 -0.87 -6.99 -16.22
CA LYS A 45 -0.73 -5.88 -15.24
C LYS A 45 0.15 -4.72 -15.75
N LYS A 46 1.22 -5.05 -16.46
CA LYS A 46 2.17 -4.07 -16.99
C LYS A 46 1.52 -3.16 -18.04
N GLN A 47 0.68 -3.72 -18.92
CA GLN A 47 -0.03 -2.96 -19.94
C GLN A 47 -1.00 -1.95 -19.32
N ARG A 48 -1.76 -2.34 -18.31
CA ARG A 48 -2.73 -1.47 -17.62
C ARG A 48 -2.12 -0.27 -16.91
N ILE A 49 -0.90 -0.44 -16.38
CA ILE A 49 -0.15 0.67 -15.79
C ILE A 49 0.35 1.61 -16.89
N GLN A 50 0.81 1.05 -18.00
CA GLN A 50 1.23 1.83 -19.17
C GLN A 50 0.05 2.64 -19.74
N ASP A 51 -1.12 2.02 -19.90
CA ASP A 51 -2.33 2.69 -20.38
C ASP A 51 -2.74 3.88 -19.48
N PHE A 52 -2.53 3.78 -18.16
CA PHE A 52 -2.72 4.91 -17.24
C PHE A 52 -1.81 6.08 -17.60
N PHE A 53 -0.51 5.82 -17.80
CA PHE A 53 0.44 6.87 -18.15
C PHE A 53 0.19 7.43 -19.54
N ASP A 54 -0.10 6.58 -20.53
CA ASP A 54 -0.32 7.01 -21.91
C ASP A 54 -1.59 7.86 -22.05
N GLN A 55 -2.67 7.50 -21.37
CA GLN A 55 -3.92 8.28 -21.35
C GLN A 55 -3.78 9.61 -20.63
N THR A 56 -2.97 9.68 -19.58
CA THR A 56 -2.87 10.86 -18.71
C THR A 56 -1.74 11.80 -19.11
N LEU A 57 -0.68 11.32 -19.78
CA LEU A 57 0.43 12.15 -20.26
C LEU A 57 0.02 13.06 -21.44
N VAL A 58 -1.00 12.69 -22.22
CA VAL A 58 -1.45 13.45 -23.39
C VAL A 58 -2.03 14.82 -23.02
N GLU A 59 -2.47 15.04 -21.79
CA GLU A 59 -3.26 16.24 -21.44
C GLU A 59 -2.54 17.24 -20.51
N GLY A 60 -1.33 16.98 -20.06
CA GLY A 60 -0.64 17.85 -19.07
C GLY A 60 -1.35 17.91 -17.69
N ALA A 61 -2.61 17.52 -17.63
CA ALA A 61 -3.45 17.60 -16.44
C ALA A 61 -2.95 16.73 -15.29
N LEU A 62 -2.37 15.55 -15.57
CA LEU A 62 -1.76 14.69 -14.55
C LEU A 62 -0.51 15.35 -13.96
N GLN A 63 0.29 16.00 -14.78
CA GLN A 63 1.50 16.69 -14.32
C GLN A 63 1.12 17.86 -13.42
N GLU A 64 0.16 18.68 -13.84
CA GLU A 64 -0.35 19.78 -13.03
C GLU A 64 -0.92 19.28 -11.70
N TRP A 65 -1.76 18.26 -11.71
CA TRP A 65 -2.30 17.65 -10.51
C TRP A 65 -1.21 17.06 -9.62
N SER A 66 -0.20 16.39 -10.17
CA SER A 66 0.89 15.83 -9.39
C SER A 66 1.76 16.90 -8.71
N VAL A 67 1.93 18.05 -9.36
CA VAL A 67 2.60 19.21 -8.77
C VAL A 67 1.75 19.82 -7.66
N GLN A 68 0.46 20.01 -7.89
CA GLN A 68 -0.49 20.54 -6.88
C GLN A 68 -0.52 19.67 -5.64
N GLU A 69 -0.54 18.34 -5.80
CA GLU A 69 -0.55 17.37 -4.70
C GLU A 69 0.87 17.05 -4.18
N ARG A 70 1.90 17.71 -4.71
CA ARG A 70 3.33 17.58 -4.32
C ARG A 70 3.91 16.18 -4.50
N PHE A 71 3.40 15.39 -5.44
CA PHE A 71 3.88 14.02 -5.68
C PHE A 71 5.23 13.95 -6.43
N VAL A 72 5.77 15.07 -6.86
CA VAL A 72 7.04 15.16 -7.62
C VAL A 72 8.26 14.58 -6.90
N ASN A 73 8.25 14.51 -5.57
CA ASN A 73 9.32 13.92 -4.77
C ASN A 73 9.17 12.40 -4.55
N GLY A 74 8.00 11.85 -4.83
CA GLY A 74 7.73 10.42 -4.70
C GLY A 74 8.42 9.60 -5.78
N THR A 75 9.09 8.51 -5.41
CA THR A 75 9.65 7.57 -6.38
C THR A 75 8.75 6.38 -6.63
N GLN A 76 7.86 6.08 -5.69
CA GLN A 76 6.96 4.93 -5.76
C GLN A 76 5.57 5.29 -5.25
N ALA A 77 4.55 4.66 -5.79
CA ALA A 77 3.18 4.81 -5.32
C ALA A 77 2.42 3.48 -5.35
N MET A 78 1.37 3.42 -4.53
CA MET A 78 0.34 2.40 -4.61
C MET A 78 -0.86 3.01 -5.30
N LEU A 79 -1.14 2.59 -6.53
CA LEU A 79 -2.24 3.08 -7.34
C LEU A 79 -3.42 2.12 -7.28
N ILE A 80 -4.61 2.67 -7.08
CA ILE A 80 -5.87 1.92 -7.10
C ILE A 80 -6.70 2.39 -8.30
N ASN A 81 -7.04 1.45 -9.18
CA ASN A 81 -8.04 1.68 -10.21
C ASN A 81 -9.44 1.63 -9.59
N LEU A 82 -10.16 2.74 -9.60
CA LEU A 82 -11.46 2.90 -8.93
C LEU A 82 -12.60 2.16 -9.65
N ASP A 83 -12.47 1.93 -10.95
CA ASP A 83 -13.46 1.17 -11.72
C ASP A 83 -13.45 -0.32 -11.34
N ARG A 84 -12.30 -0.81 -10.90
CA ARG A 84 -12.09 -2.20 -10.50
C ARG A 84 -12.25 -2.42 -9.00
N CYS A 85 -12.04 -1.37 -8.20
CA CYS A 85 -12.03 -1.45 -6.75
C CYS A 85 -13.43 -1.54 -6.17
N VAL A 86 -13.81 -2.69 -5.65
CA VAL A 86 -15.12 -2.92 -4.99
C VAL A 86 -15.11 -2.55 -3.49
N ARG A 87 -14.04 -1.97 -2.99
CA ARG A 87 -13.90 -1.50 -1.59
C ARG A 87 -14.04 -2.62 -0.55
N CYS A 88 -13.57 -3.83 -0.86
CA CYS A 88 -13.65 -5.00 0.04
C CYS A 88 -12.68 -4.93 1.24
N ASP A 89 -11.67 -4.06 1.21
CA ASP A 89 -10.60 -3.90 2.21
C ASP A 89 -9.69 -5.12 2.42
N ASP A 90 -9.70 -6.11 1.52
CA ASP A 90 -8.79 -7.25 1.57
C ASP A 90 -7.32 -6.80 1.55
N CYS A 91 -7.01 -5.76 0.80
CA CYS A 91 -5.68 -5.16 0.77
C CYS A 91 -5.24 -4.60 2.14
N VAL A 92 -6.15 -3.96 2.87
CA VAL A 92 -5.85 -3.42 4.21
C VAL A 92 -5.71 -4.54 5.22
N ARG A 93 -6.59 -5.56 5.15
CA ARG A 93 -6.49 -6.74 6.02
C ARG A 93 -5.21 -7.54 5.79
N ALA A 94 -4.83 -7.75 4.54
CA ALA A 94 -3.58 -8.43 4.21
C ALA A 94 -2.34 -7.64 4.70
N CYS A 95 -2.38 -6.32 4.58
CA CYS A 95 -1.33 -5.47 5.12
C CYS A 95 -1.26 -5.56 6.66
N ALA A 96 -2.40 -5.55 7.35
CA ALA A 96 -2.46 -5.71 8.79
C ALA A 96 -1.91 -7.07 9.24
N ALA A 97 -2.30 -8.15 8.57
CA ALA A 97 -1.83 -9.51 8.87
C ALA A 97 -0.32 -9.67 8.71
N THR A 98 0.29 -8.92 7.79
CA THR A 98 1.74 -8.93 7.54
C THR A 98 2.52 -8.08 8.57
N HIS A 99 1.84 -7.16 9.25
CA HIS A 99 2.47 -6.14 10.09
C HIS A 99 1.84 -6.09 11.50
N ASP A 100 1.75 -7.24 12.17
CA ASP A 100 1.32 -7.39 13.56
C ASP A 100 0.03 -6.63 13.92
N GLY A 101 -0.96 -6.71 13.02
CA GLY A 101 -2.25 -6.06 13.17
C GLY A 101 -2.27 -4.55 12.87
N ASN A 102 -1.13 -3.95 12.53
CA ASN A 102 -1.02 -2.52 12.21
C ASN A 102 -0.86 -2.30 10.70
N PRO A 103 -1.91 -2.07 9.92
CA PRO A 103 -1.80 -1.90 8.48
C PRO A 103 -0.95 -0.67 8.15
N ARG A 104 0.10 -0.87 7.35
CA ARG A 104 1.00 0.19 6.85
C ARG A 104 0.46 0.88 5.60
N PHE A 105 -0.57 0.31 5.00
CA PHE A 105 -1.30 0.80 3.83
C PHE A 105 -2.75 1.09 4.21
N ILE A 106 -3.30 2.20 3.71
CA ILE A 106 -4.72 2.56 3.87
C ILE A 106 -5.32 2.80 2.49
N ARG A 107 -6.50 2.19 2.24
CA ARG A 107 -7.28 2.38 1.01
C ARG A 107 -8.04 3.73 1.05
N HIS A 108 -7.30 4.80 1.11
CA HIS A 108 -7.75 6.17 1.03
C HIS A 108 -6.62 7.00 0.41
N GLY A 109 -6.91 8.08 -0.26
CA GLY A 109 -5.87 8.92 -0.84
C GLY A 109 -6.42 9.94 -1.81
N LYS A 110 -5.52 10.58 -2.54
CA LYS A 110 -5.85 11.58 -3.56
C LYS A 110 -6.28 10.89 -4.84
N THR A 111 -7.30 11.43 -5.48
CA THR A 111 -7.86 10.85 -6.70
C THR A 111 -7.60 11.75 -7.91
N PHE A 112 -7.28 11.12 -9.01
CA PHE A 112 -7.20 11.76 -10.33
C PHE A 112 -7.98 10.88 -11.30
N GLN A 113 -9.05 11.41 -11.88
CA GLN A 113 -9.99 10.66 -12.71
C GLN A 113 -10.46 9.36 -12.01
N ASN A 114 -10.27 8.20 -12.64
CA ASN A 114 -10.61 6.88 -12.11
C ASN A 114 -9.46 6.20 -11.32
N TRP A 115 -8.43 6.96 -10.95
CA TRP A 115 -7.30 6.45 -10.19
C TRP A 115 -7.17 7.13 -8.83
N MET A 116 -6.74 6.37 -7.85
CA MET A 116 -6.41 6.87 -6.52
C MET A 116 -4.96 6.56 -6.20
N VAL A 117 -4.20 7.57 -5.80
CA VAL A 117 -2.91 7.38 -5.13
C VAL A 117 -3.20 7.09 -3.68
N ALA A 118 -3.05 5.83 -3.28
CA ALA A 118 -3.37 5.38 -1.94
C ALA A 118 -2.43 5.97 -0.89
N ASN A 119 -2.94 6.11 0.34
CA ASN A 119 -2.14 6.57 1.48
C ASN A 119 -1.14 5.48 1.90
N ALA A 120 0.00 5.48 1.22
CA ALA A 120 1.15 4.63 1.42
C ALA A 120 2.42 5.46 1.23
N CYS A 121 3.52 5.07 1.86
CA CYS A 121 4.78 5.79 1.71
C CYS A 121 5.22 5.85 0.24
N MET A 122 5.57 7.05 -0.23
CA MET A 122 6.02 7.27 -1.61
C MET A 122 7.52 7.09 -1.80
N HIS A 123 8.25 6.66 -0.77
CA HIS A 123 9.71 6.42 -0.80
C HIS A 123 10.48 7.54 -1.50
N CYS A 124 10.25 8.76 -1.06
CA CYS A 124 10.73 10.00 -1.68
C CYS A 124 12.20 9.95 -2.10
N ALA A 125 12.53 10.64 -3.21
CA ALA A 125 13.91 10.85 -3.64
C ALA A 125 14.69 11.64 -2.57
N ASP A 126 14.04 12.63 -1.96
CA ASP A 126 14.57 13.40 -0.83
C ASP A 126 13.63 13.26 0.39
N PRO A 127 13.87 12.27 1.27
CA PRO A 127 12.97 11.96 2.36
C PRO A 127 13.21 12.83 3.59
N VAL A 128 12.49 13.94 3.74
CA VAL A 128 12.58 14.85 4.89
C VAL A 128 12.33 14.13 6.24
N CYS A 129 11.53 13.07 6.26
CA CYS A 129 11.30 12.26 7.45
C CYS A 129 12.56 11.56 7.96
N MET A 130 13.51 11.22 7.07
CA MET A 130 14.78 10.59 7.43
C MET A 130 15.73 11.60 8.07
N ILE A 131 15.77 12.84 7.53
CA ILE A 131 16.66 13.90 8.03
C ILE A 131 16.30 14.27 9.47
N GLY A 132 15.01 14.31 9.81
CA GLY A 132 14.51 14.68 11.12
C GLY A 132 14.54 13.56 12.17
N CYS A 133 15.00 12.36 11.84
CA CYS A 133 14.99 11.24 12.77
C CYS A 133 16.20 11.29 13.72
N PRO A 134 16.02 11.54 15.04
CA PRO A 134 17.15 11.74 15.97
C PRO A 134 17.93 10.43 16.24
N THR A 135 17.31 9.27 16.07
CA THR A 135 17.94 7.96 16.33
C THR A 135 18.43 7.28 15.06
N GLY A 136 18.19 7.87 13.88
CA GLY A 136 18.47 7.21 12.61
C GLY A 136 17.60 5.97 12.32
N ALA A 137 16.50 5.81 13.05
CA ALA A 137 15.57 4.68 12.84
C ALA A 137 15.01 4.66 11.42
N ILE A 138 14.88 5.82 10.77
CA ILE A 138 14.48 5.93 9.37
C ILE A 138 15.73 5.96 8.49
N HIS A 139 15.83 5.00 7.59
CA HIS A 139 16.98 4.90 6.70
C HIS A 139 16.56 4.32 5.33
N ARG A 140 17.49 4.33 4.37
CA ARG A 140 17.30 3.66 3.08
C ARG A 140 17.74 2.21 3.17
N SER A 141 16.93 1.30 2.64
CA SER A 141 17.35 -0.10 2.50
C SER A 141 18.48 -0.22 1.49
N MET A 142 19.44 -1.10 1.76
CA MET A 142 20.56 -1.39 0.86
C MET A 142 20.08 -2.03 -0.46
N SER A 143 18.98 -2.78 -0.41
CA SER A 143 18.41 -3.50 -1.54
C SER A 143 17.27 -2.71 -2.19
N GLY A 144 17.55 -1.65 -2.95
CA GLY A 144 16.52 -0.94 -3.73
C GLY A 144 16.19 0.47 -3.27
N GLY A 145 16.87 1.01 -2.26
CA GLY A 145 16.78 2.41 -1.86
C GLY A 145 15.45 2.83 -1.23
N MET A 146 14.62 1.87 -0.82
CA MET A 146 13.36 2.15 -0.13
C MET A 146 13.62 2.77 1.24
N VAL A 147 12.83 3.78 1.60
CA VAL A 147 12.87 4.36 2.93
C VAL A 147 12.13 3.42 3.88
N ILE A 148 12.79 2.92 4.91
CA ILE A 148 12.23 2.01 5.90
C ILE A 148 12.40 2.55 7.32
N ILE A 149 11.60 2.06 8.26
CA ILE A 149 11.73 2.36 9.69
C ILE A 149 12.18 1.09 10.40
N ASN A 150 13.25 1.21 11.20
CA ASN A 150 13.63 0.18 12.14
C ASN A 150 12.87 0.39 13.45
N ASP A 151 11.97 -0.53 13.75
CA ASP A 151 11.09 -0.45 14.92
C ASP A 151 11.88 -0.55 16.23
N ASP A 152 13.02 -1.26 16.27
CA ASP A 152 13.84 -1.42 17.49
C ASP A 152 14.51 -0.12 17.92
N THR A 153 14.93 0.70 16.95
CA THR A 153 15.60 1.99 17.23
C THR A 153 14.64 3.18 17.24
N CYS A 154 13.38 2.99 16.87
CA CYS A 154 12.35 4.03 16.92
C CYS A 154 11.92 4.32 18.36
N ILE A 155 12.04 5.58 18.78
CA ILE A 155 11.64 6.07 20.11
C ILE A 155 10.25 6.72 20.16
N GLY A 156 9.51 6.74 19.05
CA GLY A 156 8.16 7.30 19.00
C GLY A 156 8.07 8.83 19.13
N CYS A 157 9.10 9.58 18.75
CA CYS A 157 9.16 11.05 18.93
C CYS A 157 8.27 11.86 17.96
N GLU A 158 7.54 11.23 17.05
CA GLU A 158 6.59 11.82 16.08
C GLU A 158 7.20 12.79 15.04
N THR A 159 8.46 13.14 15.12
CA THR A 159 9.11 14.12 14.22
C THR A 159 8.91 13.74 12.75
N CYS A 160 9.06 12.47 12.41
CA CYS A 160 8.88 11.96 11.06
C CYS A 160 7.42 12.04 10.57
N ALA A 161 6.45 11.80 11.44
CA ALA A 161 5.04 11.89 11.11
C ALA A 161 4.65 13.34 10.80
N ASN A 162 5.10 14.29 11.61
CA ASN A 162 4.86 15.72 11.43
C ASN A 162 5.59 16.29 10.21
N SER A 163 6.73 15.71 9.82
CA SER A 163 7.52 16.16 8.66
C SER A 163 7.02 15.59 7.33
N CYS A 164 6.19 14.54 7.32
CA CYS A 164 5.75 13.89 6.09
C CYS A 164 4.73 14.75 5.34
N PRO A 165 5.05 15.28 4.14
CA PRO A 165 4.12 16.14 3.40
C PRO A 165 2.87 15.40 2.89
N TYR A 166 2.89 14.07 2.92
CA TYR A 166 1.80 13.20 2.46
C TYR A 166 1.00 12.59 3.62
N SER A 167 1.37 12.87 4.87
CA SER A 167 0.78 12.25 6.07
C SER A 167 0.78 10.71 6.01
N ASN A 168 1.80 10.12 5.37
CA ASN A 168 1.92 8.67 5.15
C ASN A 168 2.65 7.95 6.30
N ILE A 169 3.03 8.66 7.35
CA ILE A 169 3.62 8.10 8.58
C ILE A 169 2.62 8.28 9.70
N ARG A 170 2.30 7.20 10.40
CA ARG A 170 1.36 7.20 11.51
C ARG A 170 2.02 6.71 12.77
N MET A 171 1.55 7.20 13.91
CA MET A 171 1.94 6.70 15.22
C MET A 171 0.96 5.62 15.64
N VAL A 172 1.48 4.44 15.97
CA VAL A 172 0.68 3.28 16.36
C VAL A 172 1.26 2.65 17.63
N SER A 173 0.38 2.08 18.44
CA SER A 173 0.82 1.21 19.53
C SER A 173 1.26 -0.13 18.96
N ILE A 174 2.48 -0.53 19.27
CA ILE A 174 3.03 -1.80 18.80
C ILE A 174 2.35 -2.97 19.51
N ARG A 175 2.27 -4.09 18.80
CA ARG A 175 1.65 -5.32 19.28
C ARG A 175 2.64 -6.47 19.20
N ASP A 176 2.43 -7.46 20.04
CA ASP A 176 3.12 -8.75 19.95
C ASP A 176 2.46 -9.67 18.90
N LYS A 177 2.97 -10.91 18.79
CA LYS A 177 2.46 -11.89 17.82
C LYS A 177 1.06 -12.41 18.18
N GLU A 178 0.67 -12.29 19.41
CA GLU A 178 -0.64 -12.62 19.97
C GLU A 178 -1.67 -11.52 19.72
N GLY A 179 -1.20 -10.32 19.35
CA GLY A 179 -2.02 -9.14 19.06
C GLY A 179 -2.22 -8.21 20.26
N ASP A 180 -1.59 -8.49 21.37
CA ASP A 180 -1.66 -7.69 22.59
C ASP A 180 -0.71 -6.48 22.50
N HIS A 181 -1.06 -5.38 23.17
CA HIS A 181 -0.20 -4.19 23.19
C HIS A 181 1.03 -4.42 24.04
N ILE A 182 2.21 -4.12 23.47
CA ILE A 182 3.46 -4.11 24.22
C ILE A 182 3.49 -2.87 25.10
N LEU A 183 3.62 -3.09 26.42
CA LEU A 183 3.58 -2.03 27.42
C LEU A 183 5.00 -1.61 27.81
N ASP A 184 5.19 -0.33 28.06
CA ASP A 184 6.41 0.22 28.69
C ASP A 184 6.51 -0.29 30.13
N PRO A 185 7.61 -0.93 30.54
CA PRO A 185 7.77 -1.51 31.86
C PRO A 185 7.71 -0.47 33.00
N ASN A 186 7.98 0.82 32.72
CA ASN A 186 8.03 1.86 33.74
C ASN A 186 6.67 2.50 34.02
N ASN A 187 5.82 2.66 33.00
CA ASN A 187 4.57 3.40 33.12
C ASN A 187 3.32 2.60 32.73
N HIS A 188 3.50 1.35 32.30
CA HIS A 188 2.46 0.42 31.85
C HIS A 188 1.56 0.95 30.73
N LYS A 189 2.02 1.93 29.95
CA LYS A 189 1.31 2.44 28.79
C LYS A 189 1.78 1.73 27.51
N PRO A 190 0.90 1.60 26.50
CA PRO A 190 1.31 1.06 25.20
C PRO A 190 2.47 1.83 24.61
N ILE A 191 3.50 1.11 24.15
CA ILE A 191 4.63 1.71 23.44
C ILE A 191 4.15 2.16 22.07
N ILE A 192 4.36 3.43 21.75
CA ILE A 192 3.97 4.05 20.49
C ILE A 192 5.20 4.20 19.60
N LYS A 193 5.10 3.74 18.35
CA LYS A 193 6.16 3.87 17.34
C LYS A 193 5.60 4.38 16.02
N ALA A 194 6.46 4.94 15.20
CA ALA A 194 6.09 5.37 13.86
C ALA A 194 5.96 4.16 12.92
N THR A 195 4.93 4.15 12.09
CA THR A 195 4.74 3.14 11.06
C THR A 195 4.41 3.77 9.70
N LYS A 196 4.84 3.13 8.64
CA LYS A 196 4.56 3.51 7.25
C LYS A 196 4.73 2.32 6.31
N CYS A 197 4.16 2.42 5.12
CA CYS A 197 4.37 1.40 4.08
C CYS A 197 5.87 1.25 3.76
N ASP A 198 6.34 0.01 3.74
CA ASP A 198 7.70 -0.41 3.38
C ASP A 198 7.74 -1.23 2.08
N LEU A 199 6.59 -1.32 1.39
CA LEU A 199 6.36 -2.15 0.20
C LEU A 199 6.61 -3.64 0.46
N CYS A 200 6.54 -4.08 1.71
CA CYS A 200 6.89 -5.43 2.16
C CYS A 200 8.28 -5.84 1.65
N ALA A 201 9.28 -4.99 1.89
CA ALA A 201 10.66 -5.13 1.37
C ALA A 201 11.28 -6.49 1.68
N ASP A 202 10.89 -7.10 2.81
CA ASP A 202 11.38 -8.39 3.28
C ASP A 202 10.64 -9.58 2.66
N GLN A 203 9.62 -9.35 1.83
CA GLN A 203 8.84 -10.41 1.20
C GLN A 203 9.21 -10.60 -0.28
N LEU A 204 9.54 -11.85 -0.65
CA LEU A 204 9.86 -12.22 -2.03
C LEU A 204 8.70 -12.01 -3.01
N THR A 205 7.46 -12.07 -2.52
CA THR A 205 6.24 -11.93 -3.34
C THR A 205 5.84 -10.48 -3.61
N GLY A 206 6.55 -9.51 -3.00
CA GLY A 206 6.19 -8.09 -3.08
C GLY A 206 5.06 -7.68 -2.14
N PRO A 207 4.40 -6.54 -2.37
CA PRO A 207 3.41 -5.99 -1.46
C PRO A 207 2.21 -6.91 -1.24
N ALA A 208 2.01 -7.39 0.00
CA ALA A 208 0.92 -8.29 0.36
C ALA A 208 -0.47 -7.72 0.00
N CYS A 209 -0.65 -6.41 0.13
CA CYS A 209 -1.89 -5.73 -0.23
C CYS A 209 -2.22 -5.82 -1.74
N ALA A 210 -1.20 -5.73 -2.61
CA ALA A 210 -1.40 -5.86 -4.06
C ALA A 210 -1.69 -7.31 -4.44
N PHE A 211 -1.00 -8.26 -3.77
CA PHE A 211 -1.23 -9.69 -4.00
C PHE A 211 -2.63 -10.14 -3.56
N ALA A 212 -3.12 -9.60 -2.44
CA ALA A 212 -4.42 -9.94 -1.88
C ALA A 212 -5.61 -9.30 -2.61
N CYS A 213 -5.39 -8.42 -3.59
CA CYS A 213 -6.48 -7.77 -4.30
C CYS A 213 -7.14 -8.72 -5.31
N PRO A 214 -8.39 -9.22 -5.08
CA PRO A 214 -9.02 -10.21 -5.96
C PRO A 214 -9.45 -9.60 -7.30
N HIS A 215 -9.47 -8.27 -7.41
CA HIS A 215 -9.89 -7.54 -8.60
C HIS A 215 -8.73 -6.91 -9.37
N ASP A 216 -7.49 -7.20 -8.98
CA ASP A 216 -6.31 -6.56 -9.58
C ASP A 216 -6.43 -5.02 -9.68
N ALA A 217 -7.12 -4.41 -8.73
CA ALA A 217 -7.34 -2.98 -8.70
C ALA A 217 -6.14 -2.21 -8.14
N LEU A 218 -5.31 -2.87 -7.30
CA LEU A 218 -4.19 -2.26 -6.60
C LEU A 218 -2.86 -2.64 -7.24
N ASN A 219 -2.08 -1.64 -7.63
CA ASN A 219 -0.79 -1.82 -8.28
C ASN A 219 0.28 -0.97 -7.61
N ARG A 220 1.49 -1.52 -7.47
CA ARG A 220 2.69 -0.75 -7.16
C ARG A 220 3.23 -0.16 -8.45
N VAL A 221 3.60 1.11 -8.42
CA VAL A 221 4.27 1.80 -9.53
C VAL A 221 5.59 2.38 -9.03
N ASP A 222 6.65 2.15 -9.80
CA ASP A 222 7.93 2.83 -9.63
C ASP A 222 8.07 3.88 -10.74
N PHE A 223 8.02 5.15 -10.39
CA PHE A 223 8.08 6.25 -11.35
C PHE A 223 9.42 6.33 -12.07
N ARG A 224 10.49 5.78 -11.49
CA ARG A 224 11.82 5.73 -12.11
C ARG A 224 11.84 4.76 -13.28
N GLU A 225 11.16 3.62 -13.18
CA GLU A 225 11.06 2.63 -14.28
C GLU A 225 10.24 3.17 -15.44
N VAL A 226 9.19 3.94 -15.17
CA VAL A 226 8.33 4.55 -16.19
C VAL A 226 9.11 5.59 -17.01
N THR A 227 9.91 6.43 -16.34
CA THR A 227 10.70 7.47 -17.00
C THR A 227 11.81 6.89 -17.89
N MET A 228 12.38 5.75 -17.51
CA MET A 228 13.45 5.09 -18.30
C MET A 228 12.91 4.44 -19.58
N SER A 229 11.68 3.93 -19.58
CA SER A 229 11.09 3.31 -20.77
C SER A 229 10.78 4.31 -21.90
N GLN A 230 10.60 5.59 -21.57
CA GLN A 230 10.38 6.66 -22.56
C GLN A 230 11.65 7.12 -23.24
N ASN A 231 12.82 7.00 -22.59
CA ASN A 231 14.10 7.43 -23.13
C ASN A 231 14.77 6.39 -24.08
N THR A 232 14.22 5.18 -24.20
CA THR A 232 14.75 4.11 -25.06
C THR A 232 14.08 4.03 -26.43
N THR A 233 13.13 4.90 -26.73
CA THR A 233 12.41 4.97 -28.03
C THR A 233 12.77 6.21 -28.86
N SER A 234 13.92 6.84 -28.58
CA SER A 234 14.45 7.99 -29.36
C SER A 234 15.59 7.56 -30.26
#